data_8922408587fcf422388c9eabcd8b88aa
#
_entry.id   8922408587fcf422388c9eabcd8b88aa
#
_cell.length_a   1.000
_cell.length_b   1.000
_cell.length_c   1.000
_cell.angle_alpha   90.00
_cell.angle_beta   90.00
_cell.angle_gamma   90.00
#
_symmetry.space_group_name_H-M   'P 1'
#
loop_
_entity.id
_entity.type
_entity.pdbx_description
1 polymer ?
#
loop_
_entity_poly.entity_id
_entity_poly.type
_entity_poly.pdbx_seq_one_letter_code
_entity_poly.pdbx_strand_id
1 'polypeptide(L)'
;IQGWPRKTSRQRGCPNRRPDGISNLLNRNFTANEPETKWVTDITEINTLEGKLFLCVVLDLFSKLVIGWSMHHRQDRYMAIRAVKMAVWQRVEAGNVILHSDRGCQFTSTDYQRYLGKKSLVSSMSAVGHCGDNAACEGFFGVLKRERIYHRSYRTRDEARADVFDYIERFHNPRMRRRVAQQDQKFTGFLKPSV
;
A
#
# COMPACT_ATOMS: atom_id res chain seq x y z
N ILE A 1 7.06 -47.79 14.24
CA ILE A 1 7.58 -46.39 14.13
C ILE A 1 6.39 -45.48 14.26
N GLN A 2 6.19 -44.90 15.46
CA GLN A 2 5.07 -44.01 15.74
C GLN A 2 5.45 -42.60 15.22
N GLY A 3 4.64 -42.08 14.25
CA GLY A 3 4.78 -40.74 13.74
C GLY A 3 4.30 -39.68 14.75
N TRP A 4 5.11 -38.70 15.01
CA TRP A 4 4.76 -37.54 15.85
C TRP A 4 3.68 -36.71 15.20
N PRO A 5 2.61 -36.29 15.92
CA PRO A 5 1.59 -35.41 15.36
C PRO A 5 2.18 -34.04 15.09
N ARG A 6 2.05 -33.56 13.84
CA ARG A 6 2.37 -32.17 13.47
C ARG A 6 1.48 -31.22 14.27
N LYS A 7 2.07 -30.48 15.20
CA LYS A 7 1.38 -29.34 15.82
C LYS A 7 1.09 -28.31 14.74
N THR A 8 -0.14 -28.28 14.25
CA THR A 8 -0.63 -27.13 13.51
C THR A 8 -0.68 -25.95 14.47
N SER A 9 0.23 -24.99 14.31
CA SER A 9 0.14 -23.73 15.01
C SER A 9 -1.13 -23.04 14.50
N ARG A 10 -2.20 -23.07 15.29
CA ARG A 10 -3.34 -22.19 15.09
C ARG A 10 -2.80 -20.76 15.16
N GLN A 11 -2.59 -20.14 14.00
CA GLN A 11 -2.57 -18.70 13.93
C GLN A 11 -3.84 -18.23 14.59
N ARG A 12 -3.73 -17.51 15.73
CA ARG A 12 -4.88 -16.84 16.34
C ARG A 12 -5.34 -15.83 15.29
N GLY A 13 -6.39 -16.18 14.55
CA GLY A 13 -6.98 -15.33 13.56
C GLY A 13 -7.38 -14.02 14.24
N CYS A 14 -6.85 -12.91 13.75
CA CYS A 14 -7.40 -11.61 14.09
C CYS A 14 -8.90 -11.64 13.77
N PRO A 15 -9.76 -11.16 14.65
CA PRO A 15 -11.17 -11.04 14.34
C PRO A 15 -11.29 -10.15 13.10
N ASN A 16 -11.79 -10.72 12.01
CA ASN A 16 -11.96 -10.07 10.71
C ASN A 16 -13.15 -9.09 10.74
N ARG A 17 -13.27 -8.37 11.87
CA ARG A 17 -14.36 -7.43 12.13
C ARG A 17 -13.84 -6.01 11.93
N ARG A 18 -14.57 -5.24 11.14
CA ARG A 18 -14.33 -3.80 10.99
C ARG A 18 -14.42 -3.16 12.39
N PRO A 19 -13.47 -2.30 12.79
CA PRO A 19 -13.66 -1.48 13.97
C PRO A 19 -14.97 -0.70 13.85
N ASP A 20 -15.68 -0.55 14.97
CA ASP A 20 -16.94 0.16 14.98
C ASP A 20 -16.72 1.61 14.48
N GLY A 21 -17.57 2.07 13.56
CA GLY A 21 -17.53 3.42 12.99
C GLY A 21 -16.66 3.61 11.73
N ILE A 22 -15.92 2.59 11.24
CA ILE A 22 -15.17 2.72 9.99
C ILE A 22 -16.01 2.20 8.81
N SER A 23 -16.37 3.11 7.88
CA SER A 23 -17.13 2.79 6.66
C SER A 23 -16.22 2.57 5.45
N ASN A 24 -16.76 1.99 4.38
CA ASN A 24 -16.11 1.97 3.07
C ASN A 24 -16.40 3.28 2.34
N LEU A 25 -15.52 4.28 2.50
CA LEU A 25 -15.67 5.59 1.88
C LEU A 25 -15.25 5.59 0.41
N LEU A 26 -14.39 4.65 0.01
CA LEU A 26 -13.92 4.57 -1.36
C LEU A 26 -14.98 4.02 -2.32
N ASN A 27 -15.79 3.07 -1.82
CA ASN A 27 -16.89 2.43 -2.54
C ASN A 27 -16.53 2.05 -3.99
N ARG A 28 -15.34 1.42 -4.18
CA ARG A 28 -14.73 1.06 -5.48
C ARG A 28 -14.41 2.23 -6.40
N ASN A 29 -14.53 3.46 -5.94
CA ASN A 29 -14.11 4.63 -6.72
C ASN A 29 -12.61 4.90 -6.51
N PHE A 30 -11.76 4.22 -7.29
CA PHE A 30 -10.30 4.37 -7.28
C PHE A 30 -9.80 5.54 -8.14
N THR A 31 -10.70 6.43 -8.55
CA THR A 31 -10.37 7.65 -9.26
C THR A 31 -10.21 8.80 -8.27
N ALA A 32 -9.14 9.53 -8.37
CA ALA A 32 -8.90 10.79 -7.69
C ALA A 32 -8.64 11.87 -8.72
N ASN A 33 -9.25 13.04 -8.55
CA ASN A 33 -9.09 14.16 -9.48
C ASN A 33 -7.91 15.05 -9.08
N GLU A 34 -7.47 14.95 -7.83
CA GLU A 34 -6.41 15.76 -7.24
C GLU A 34 -5.45 14.87 -6.42
N PRO A 35 -4.17 15.24 -6.33
CA PRO A 35 -3.23 14.53 -5.46
C PRO A 35 -3.63 14.66 -3.99
N GLU A 36 -3.13 13.76 -3.17
CA GLU A 36 -3.30 13.78 -1.70
C GLU A 36 -4.75 13.79 -1.19
N THR A 37 -5.72 13.33 -2.00
CA THR A 37 -7.13 13.21 -1.59
C THR A 37 -7.52 11.79 -1.19
N LYS A 38 -7.01 10.80 -1.93
CA LYS A 38 -7.30 9.38 -1.72
C LYS A 38 -6.03 8.54 -1.81
N TRP A 39 -5.72 7.86 -0.74
CA TRP A 39 -4.62 6.90 -0.67
C TRP A 39 -5.15 5.49 -0.44
N VAL A 40 -4.43 4.51 -0.95
CA VAL A 40 -4.69 3.09 -0.66
C VAL A 40 -3.43 2.45 -0.10
N THR A 41 -3.60 1.50 0.82
CA THR A 41 -2.50 0.76 1.44
C THR A 41 -2.80 -0.72 1.47
N ASP A 42 -1.75 -1.51 1.29
CA ASP A 42 -1.83 -2.97 1.35
C ASP A 42 -0.46 -3.59 1.63
N ILE A 43 -0.44 -4.87 1.94
CA ILE A 43 0.77 -5.61 2.28
C ILE A 43 0.89 -6.82 1.35
N THR A 44 2.07 -7.00 0.78
CA THR A 44 2.42 -8.20 0.03
C THR A 44 3.61 -8.94 0.66
N GLU A 45 3.73 -10.20 0.32
CA GLU A 45 4.78 -11.11 0.76
C GLU A 45 5.80 -11.36 -0.35
N ILE A 46 7.07 -11.39 0.02
CA ILE A 46 8.22 -11.71 -0.83
C ILE A 46 8.99 -12.84 -0.15
N ASN A 47 9.21 -13.94 -0.88
CA ASN A 47 9.97 -15.07 -0.37
C ASN A 47 11.46 -14.88 -0.56
N THR A 48 12.24 -15.21 0.45
CA THR A 48 13.71 -15.27 0.42
C THR A 48 14.19 -16.57 1.06
N LEU A 49 15.45 -16.96 0.86
CA LEU A 49 16.00 -18.15 1.53
C LEU A 49 16.09 -17.97 3.05
N GLU A 50 16.17 -16.74 3.55
CA GLU A 50 16.09 -16.43 4.99
C GLU A 50 14.65 -16.44 5.54
N GLY A 51 13.66 -16.67 4.69
CA GLY A 51 12.25 -16.64 5.03
C GLY A 51 11.53 -15.41 4.46
N LYS A 52 10.32 -15.16 4.93
CA LYS A 52 9.44 -14.13 4.39
C LYS A 52 9.91 -12.71 4.70
N LEU A 53 9.78 -11.85 3.71
CA LEU A 53 9.83 -10.40 3.83
C LEU A 53 8.46 -9.84 3.41
N PHE A 54 7.90 -8.96 4.23
CA PHE A 54 6.64 -8.28 3.93
C PHE A 54 6.92 -6.85 3.48
N LEU A 55 6.20 -6.40 2.45
CA LEU A 55 6.22 -5.04 1.93
C LEU A 55 4.84 -4.42 2.12
N CYS A 56 4.76 -3.35 2.91
CA CYS A 56 3.60 -2.46 2.99
C CYS A 56 3.84 -1.25 2.11
N VAL A 57 2.85 -0.86 1.31
CA VAL A 57 2.90 0.34 0.48
C VAL A 57 1.72 1.26 0.77
N VAL A 58 1.91 2.55 0.53
CA VAL A 58 0.86 3.57 0.44
C VAL A 58 0.95 4.18 -0.95
N LEU A 59 -0.13 4.08 -1.71
CA LEU A 59 -0.26 4.61 -3.07
C LEU A 59 -1.21 5.79 -3.08
N ASP A 60 -0.81 6.87 -3.71
CA ASP A 60 -1.72 7.96 -4.05
C ASP A 60 -2.53 7.60 -5.30
N LEU A 61 -3.86 7.70 -5.23
CA LEU A 61 -4.74 7.29 -6.33
C LEU A 61 -4.74 8.23 -7.52
N PHE A 62 -4.33 9.48 -7.37
CA PHE A 62 -4.17 10.40 -8.48
C PHE A 62 -2.92 10.10 -9.29
N SER A 63 -1.78 10.24 -8.66
CA SER A 63 -0.47 10.11 -9.31
C SER A 63 -0.03 8.67 -9.56
N LYS A 64 -0.60 7.69 -8.84
CA LYS A 64 -0.16 6.29 -8.76
C LYS A 64 1.27 6.14 -8.21
N LEU A 65 1.79 7.16 -7.54
CA LEU A 65 3.07 7.11 -6.84
C LEU A 65 2.97 6.24 -5.59
N VAL A 66 4.01 5.48 -5.31
CA VAL A 66 4.24 4.91 -3.98
C VAL A 66 4.82 6.01 -3.11
N ILE A 67 3.96 6.66 -2.32
CA ILE A 67 4.32 7.80 -1.47
C ILE A 67 4.82 7.39 -0.09
N GLY A 68 4.63 6.12 0.28
CA GLY A 68 5.16 5.57 1.50
C GLY A 68 5.27 4.06 1.41
N TRP A 69 6.31 3.51 2.00
CA TRP A 69 6.51 2.07 2.06
C TRP A 69 7.37 1.67 3.25
N SER A 70 7.23 0.41 3.65
CA SER A 70 8.02 -0.18 4.73
C SER A 70 8.16 -1.68 4.51
N MET A 71 9.32 -2.23 4.82
CA MET A 71 9.58 -3.67 4.74
C MET A 71 10.02 -4.24 6.08
N HIS A 72 9.50 -5.42 6.43
CA HIS A 72 9.84 -6.11 7.68
C HIS A 72 9.66 -7.62 7.55
N HIS A 73 10.36 -8.39 8.40
CA HIS A 73 10.23 -9.85 8.44
C HIS A 73 8.95 -10.31 9.17
N ARG A 74 8.21 -9.41 9.80
CA ARG A 74 6.91 -9.65 10.43
C ARG A 74 5.87 -8.71 9.85
N GLN A 75 4.70 -9.25 9.55
CA GLN A 75 3.54 -8.48 9.13
C GLN A 75 2.83 -7.94 10.37
N ASP A 76 3.27 -6.80 10.87
CA ASP A 76 2.73 -6.18 12.07
C ASP A 76 2.20 -4.74 11.82
N ARG A 77 1.45 -4.23 12.80
CA ARG A 77 0.90 -2.86 12.75
C ARG A 77 1.98 -1.78 12.66
N TYR A 78 3.16 -2.01 13.23
CA TYR A 78 4.24 -1.03 13.21
C TYR A 78 4.84 -0.86 11.81
N MET A 79 4.83 -1.93 11.01
CA MET A 79 5.22 -1.86 9.60
C MET A 79 4.24 -0.98 8.82
N ALA A 80 2.93 -1.17 9.01
CA ALA A 80 1.90 -0.34 8.40
C ALA A 80 2.03 1.13 8.83
N ILE A 81 2.23 1.39 10.13
CA ILE A 81 2.44 2.75 10.66
C ILE A 81 3.70 3.40 10.04
N ARG A 82 4.80 2.66 9.84
CA ARG A 82 6.02 3.19 9.21
C ARG A 82 5.78 3.60 7.76
N ALA A 83 5.05 2.79 7.00
CA ALA A 83 4.68 3.14 5.63
C ALA A 83 3.84 4.43 5.57
N VAL A 84 2.84 4.54 6.44
CA VAL A 84 1.99 5.75 6.53
C VAL A 84 2.79 6.95 7.05
N LYS A 85 3.74 6.76 7.98
CA LYS A 85 4.63 7.86 8.43
C LYS A 85 5.42 8.46 7.28
N MET A 86 5.98 7.60 6.43
CA MET A 86 6.72 8.05 5.24
C MET A 86 5.81 8.84 4.29
N ALA A 87 4.60 8.35 4.02
CA ALA A 87 3.62 9.04 3.19
C ALA A 87 3.24 10.42 3.76
N VAL A 88 2.94 10.49 5.04
CA VAL A 88 2.60 11.75 5.73
C VAL A 88 3.74 12.75 5.70
N TRP A 89 4.99 12.28 5.79
CA TRP A 89 6.15 13.17 5.75
C TRP A 89 6.39 13.82 4.39
N GLN A 90 5.92 13.18 3.32
CA GLN A 90 6.00 13.70 1.95
C GLN A 90 4.83 14.59 1.56
N ARG A 91 3.81 14.74 2.43
CA ARG A 91 2.63 15.60 2.15
C ARG A 91 3.03 17.05 2.03
N VAL A 92 2.47 17.71 1.03
CA VAL A 92 2.62 19.15 0.79
C VAL A 92 1.43 19.92 1.36
N GLU A 93 0.22 19.38 1.25
CA GLU A 93 -1.00 20.05 1.65
C GLU A 93 -1.57 19.57 2.99
N ALA A 94 -2.08 20.53 3.78
CA ALA A 94 -2.81 20.24 5.01
C ALA A 94 -4.29 20.02 4.68
N GLY A 95 -4.72 18.77 4.51
CA GLY A 95 -6.11 18.43 4.22
C GLY A 95 -6.49 17.07 4.80
N ASN A 96 -7.76 16.70 4.71
CA ASN A 96 -8.20 15.35 5.04
C ASN A 96 -7.94 14.42 3.86
N VAL A 97 -7.21 13.34 4.08
CA VAL A 97 -6.96 12.30 3.08
C VAL A 97 -7.68 11.03 3.47
N ILE A 98 -8.41 10.43 2.56
CA ILE A 98 -8.99 9.10 2.77
C ILE A 98 -7.89 8.07 2.57
N LEU A 99 -7.56 7.30 3.62
CA LEU A 99 -6.66 6.17 3.53
C LEU A 99 -7.46 4.87 3.60
N HIS A 100 -7.51 4.17 2.47
CA HIS A 100 -8.25 2.91 2.35
C HIS A 100 -7.31 1.71 2.49
N SER A 101 -7.78 0.70 3.22
CA SER A 101 -7.09 -0.57 3.42
C SER A 101 -8.05 -1.75 3.39
N ASP A 102 -7.51 -2.95 3.32
CA ASP A 102 -8.23 -4.17 3.67
C ASP A 102 -8.49 -4.23 5.19
N ARG A 103 -9.08 -5.34 5.62
CA ARG A 103 -9.37 -5.61 7.04
C ARG A 103 -8.28 -6.39 7.77
N GLY A 104 -7.07 -6.34 7.28
CA GLY A 104 -5.94 -6.96 7.97
C GLY A 104 -5.83 -6.46 9.41
N CYS A 105 -5.40 -7.35 10.31
CA CYS A 105 -5.29 -7.03 11.74
C CYS A 105 -4.31 -5.89 12.03
N GLN A 106 -3.33 -5.67 11.17
CA GLN A 106 -2.40 -4.55 11.24
C GLN A 106 -3.11 -3.21 11.05
N PHE A 107 -4.11 -3.14 10.15
CA PHE A 107 -4.87 -1.92 9.84
C PHE A 107 -6.02 -1.68 10.80
N THR A 108 -6.58 -2.73 11.40
CA THR A 108 -7.67 -2.62 12.39
C THR A 108 -7.17 -2.35 13.80
N SER A 109 -5.87 -2.39 14.04
CA SER A 109 -5.29 -2.19 15.37
C SER A 109 -5.54 -0.78 15.90
N THR A 110 -5.79 -0.67 17.20
CA THR A 110 -6.03 0.62 17.89
C THR A 110 -4.87 1.60 17.70
N ASP A 111 -3.61 1.10 17.70
CA ASP A 111 -2.43 1.95 17.52
C ASP A 111 -2.39 2.57 16.12
N TYR A 112 -2.71 1.77 15.10
CA TYR A 112 -2.77 2.25 13.72
C TYR A 112 -3.89 3.28 13.56
N GLN A 113 -5.11 2.99 14.02
CA GLN A 113 -6.24 3.90 13.93
C GLN A 113 -6.01 5.21 14.70
N ARG A 114 -5.41 5.12 15.89
CA ARG A 114 -5.01 6.31 16.66
C ARG A 114 -3.99 7.15 15.93
N TYR A 115 -3.04 6.51 15.23
CA TYR A 115 -2.04 7.22 14.42
C TYR A 115 -2.70 7.97 13.25
N LEU A 116 -3.63 7.35 12.52
CA LEU A 116 -4.36 7.99 11.43
C LEU A 116 -5.12 9.23 11.90
N GLY A 117 -5.88 9.11 13.00
CA GLY A 117 -6.64 10.22 13.56
C GLY A 117 -5.78 11.44 13.94
N LYS A 118 -4.54 11.20 14.44
CA LYS A 118 -3.58 12.29 14.75
C LYS A 118 -3.01 13.00 13.52
N LYS A 119 -3.19 12.45 12.32
CA LYS A 119 -2.56 12.94 11.07
C LYS A 119 -3.57 13.41 10.03
N SER A 120 -4.82 13.67 10.42
CA SER A 120 -5.90 14.07 9.51
C SER A 120 -6.10 13.06 8.37
N LEU A 121 -5.90 11.76 8.68
CA LEU A 121 -6.18 10.67 7.76
C LEU A 121 -7.50 10.03 8.15
N VAL A 122 -8.43 10.02 7.19
CA VAL A 122 -9.74 9.39 7.37
C VAL A 122 -9.64 7.92 6.97
N SER A 123 -9.78 7.04 7.97
CA SER A 123 -9.74 5.60 7.72
C SER A 123 -10.94 5.12 6.93
N SER A 124 -10.68 4.34 5.89
CA SER A 124 -11.68 3.65 5.07
C SER A 124 -11.29 2.19 4.94
N MET A 125 -12.26 1.27 4.98
CA MET A 125 -11.98 -0.18 4.89
C MET A 125 -12.93 -0.88 3.94
N SER A 126 -12.38 -1.88 3.22
CA SER A 126 -13.13 -2.75 2.32
C SER A 126 -14.32 -3.42 2.99
N ALA A 127 -15.34 -3.80 2.23
CA ALA A 127 -16.43 -4.65 2.70
C ALA A 127 -15.93 -6.11 2.87
N VAL A 128 -16.63 -6.92 3.69
CA VAL A 128 -16.29 -8.34 3.89
C VAL A 128 -16.46 -9.10 2.58
N GLY A 129 -15.44 -9.87 2.20
CA GLY A 129 -15.54 -10.78 1.04
C GLY A 129 -15.39 -10.12 -0.33
N HIS A 130 -15.06 -8.83 -0.41
CA HIS A 130 -14.86 -8.13 -1.68
C HIS A 130 -13.36 -7.89 -1.95
N CYS A 131 -12.72 -8.86 -2.65
CA CYS A 131 -11.29 -8.78 -3.00
C CYS A 131 -10.97 -7.59 -3.93
N GLY A 132 -11.90 -7.11 -4.74
CA GLY A 132 -11.67 -5.99 -5.68
C GLY A 132 -11.63 -4.60 -5.05
N ASP A 133 -11.76 -4.48 -3.73
CA ASP A 133 -11.77 -3.18 -3.04
C ASP A 133 -10.36 -2.58 -2.85
N ASN A 134 -9.29 -3.23 -3.37
CA ASN A 134 -7.91 -2.70 -3.33
C ASN A 134 -7.15 -2.87 -4.66
N ALA A 135 -7.88 -2.82 -5.77
CA ALA A 135 -7.37 -3.08 -7.13
C ALA A 135 -6.12 -2.25 -7.49
N ALA A 136 -5.95 -1.05 -6.94
CA ALA A 136 -4.78 -0.22 -7.23
C ALA A 136 -3.48 -0.79 -6.62
N CYS A 137 -3.52 -1.25 -5.36
CA CYS A 137 -2.38 -1.93 -4.75
C CYS A 137 -2.13 -3.30 -5.39
N GLU A 138 -3.19 -4.07 -5.69
CA GLU A 138 -3.07 -5.35 -6.39
C GLU A 138 -2.40 -5.18 -7.76
N GLY A 139 -2.78 -4.14 -8.50
CA GLY A 139 -2.16 -3.78 -9.79
C GLY A 139 -0.67 -3.46 -9.62
N PHE A 140 -0.30 -2.64 -8.65
CA PHE A 140 1.09 -2.32 -8.35
C PHE A 140 1.89 -3.58 -7.96
N PHE A 141 1.38 -4.39 -7.02
CA PHE A 141 2.06 -5.62 -6.61
C PHE A 141 2.17 -6.64 -7.73
N GLY A 142 1.15 -6.76 -8.57
CA GLY A 142 1.17 -7.63 -9.75
C GLY A 142 2.30 -7.25 -10.72
N VAL A 143 2.49 -5.95 -10.97
CA VAL A 143 3.57 -5.45 -11.83
C VAL A 143 4.93 -5.64 -11.17
N LEU A 144 5.10 -5.25 -9.89
CA LEU A 144 6.34 -5.45 -9.13
C LEU A 144 6.77 -6.93 -9.13
N LYS A 145 5.83 -7.83 -8.83
CA LYS A 145 6.12 -9.28 -8.79
C LYS A 145 6.53 -9.80 -10.16
N ARG A 146 5.80 -9.43 -11.20
CA ARG A 146 6.07 -9.88 -12.57
C ARG A 146 7.37 -9.31 -13.14
N GLU A 147 7.68 -8.04 -12.87
CA GLU A 147 8.86 -7.39 -13.45
C GLU A 147 10.15 -7.63 -12.67
N ARG A 148 10.05 -7.95 -11.37
CA ARG A 148 11.23 -8.10 -10.50
C ARG A 148 11.25 -9.41 -9.72
N ILE A 149 10.23 -9.66 -8.88
CA ILE A 149 10.30 -10.68 -7.85
C ILE A 149 10.34 -12.09 -8.45
N TYR A 150 9.51 -12.40 -9.44
CA TYR A 150 9.41 -13.75 -10.00
C TYR A 150 10.64 -14.18 -10.85
N HIS A 151 11.46 -13.24 -11.24
CA HIS A 151 12.68 -13.51 -12.03
C HIS A 151 13.94 -13.66 -11.15
N ARG A 152 13.80 -13.55 -9.83
CA ARG A 152 14.93 -13.58 -8.89
C ARG A 152 14.70 -14.55 -7.75
N SER A 153 15.78 -15.18 -7.31
CA SER A 153 15.84 -15.94 -6.06
C SER A 153 16.71 -15.17 -5.09
N TYR A 154 16.07 -14.54 -4.10
CA TYR A 154 16.79 -13.76 -3.07
C TYR A 154 17.38 -14.67 -2.02
N ARG A 155 18.67 -14.57 -1.79
CA ARG A 155 19.36 -15.28 -0.71
C ARG A 155 18.98 -14.70 0.65
N THR A 156 18.97 -13.38 0.74
CA THR A 156 18.72 -12.64 1.98
C THR A 156 17.54 -11.69 1.84
N ARG A 157 16.98 -11.29 2.99
CA ARG A 157 15.96 -10.23 3.01
C ARG A 157 16.52 -8.87 2.58
N ASP A 158 17.81 -8.64 2.79
CA ASP A 158 18.45 -7.38 2.41
C ASP A 158 18.65 -7.27 0.91
N GLU A 159 18.95 -8.37 0.22
CA GLU A 159 18.91 -8.40 -1.26
C GLU A 159 17.52 -8.04 -1.80
N ALA A 160 16.46 -8.64 -1.23
CA ALA A 160 15.09 -8.33 -1.63
C ALA A 160 14.72 -6.87 -1.31
N ARG A 161 15.16 -6.32 -0.16
CA ARG A 161 14.95 -4.90 0.19
C ARG A 161 15.60 -3.97 -0.81
N ALA A 162 16.85 -4.23 -1.18
CA ALA A 162 17.59 -3.40 -2.11
C ALA A 162 16.92 -3.39 -3.50
N ASP A 163 16.46 -4.54 -3.98
CA ASP A 163 15.80 -4.64 -5.28
C ASP A 163 14.42 -3.97 -5.29
N VAL A 164 13.62 -4.12 -4.23
CA VAL A 164 12.32 -3.45 -4.09
C VAL A 164 12.50 -1.93 -3.95
N PHE A 165 13.50 -1.48 -3.18
CA PHE A 165 13.85 -0.07 -3.09
C PHE A 165 14.17 0.52 -4.46
N ASP A 166 15.07 -0.15 -5.21
CA ASP A 166 15.45 0.27 -6.55
C ASP A 166 14.25 0.33 -7.50
N TYR A 167 13.37 -0.68 -7.43
CA TYR A 167 12.15 -0.69 -8.23
C TYR A 167 11.23 0.48 -7.91
N ILE A 168 10.95 0.76 -6.63
CA ILE A 168 10.05 1.83 -6.24
C ILE A 168 10.65 3.20 -6.58
N GLU A 169 11.88 3.47 -6.13
CA GLU A 169 12.43 4.82 -6.14
C GLU A 169 13.08 5.20 -7.48
N ARG A 170 13.69 4.23 -8.18
CA ARG A 170 14.41 4.50 -9.43
C ARG A 170 13.65 4.12 -10.69
N PHE A 171 12.65 3.26 -10.58
CA PHE A 171 11.89 2.82 -11.75
C PHE A 171 10.42 3.26 -11.69
N HIS A 172 9.64 2.81 -10.71
CA HIS A 172 8.20 3.06 -10.65
C HIS A 172 7.86 4.54 -10.44
N ASN A 173 8.35 5.15 -9.37
CA ASN A 173 8.02 6.53 -9.02
C ASN A 173 8.48 7.55 -10.09
N PRO A 174 9.69 7.49 -10.68
CA PRO A 174 10.08 8.37 -11.78
C PRO A 174 9.20 8.19 -13.02
N ARG A 175 8.76 6.97 -13.33
CA ARG A 175 7.84 6.69 -14.43
C ARG A 175 6.47 7.34 -14.19
N MET A 176 5.95 7.23 -12.98
CA MET A 176 4.65 7.83 -12.62
C MET A 176 4.72 9.37 -12.63
N ARG A 177 5.80 9.97 -12.12
CA ARG A 177 6.00 11.44 -12.18
C ARG A 177 6.00 11.95 -13.62
N ARG A 178 6.70 11.27 -14.54
CA ARG A 178 6.69 11.62 -15.97
C ARG A 178 5.30 11.51 -16.58
N ARG A 179 4.52 10.49 -16.20
CA ARG A 179 3.16 10.31 -16.67
C ARG A 179 2.24 11.46 -16.22
N VAL A 180 2.31 11.87 -14.95
CA VAL A 180 1.53 13.00 -14.43
C VAL A 180 1.92 14.28 -15.17
N ALA A 181 3.21 14.60 -15.30
CA ALA A 181 3.67 15.77 -16.03
C ALA A 181 3.20 15.82 -17.49
N GLN A 182 3.13 14.67 -18.17
CA GLN A 182 2.60 14.58 -19.53
C GLN A 182 1.09 14.79 -19.60
N GLN A 183 0.33 14.36 -18.58
CA GLN A 183 -1.10 14.61 -18.49
C GLN A 183 -1.39 16.10 -18.28
N ASP A 184 -0.65 16.77 -17.40
CA ASP A 184 -0.78 18.21 -17.15
C ASP A 184 -0.45 19.03 -18.39
N GLN A 185 0.59 18.67 -19.14
CA GLN A 185 0.92 19.34 -20.41
C GLN A 185 -0.17 19.18 -21.47
N LYS A 186 -0.80 18.02 -21.56
CA LYS A 186 -1.94 17.81 -22.46
C LYS A 186 -3.13 18.67 -22.03
N PHE A 187 -3.43 18.73 -20.75
CA PHE A 187 -4.54 19.51 -20.21
C PHE A 187 -4.35 21.02 -20.45
N THR A 188 -3.15 21.54 -20.19
CA THR A 188 -2.82 22.94 -20.49
C THR A 188 -2.81 23.24 -21.99
N GLY A 189 -2.48 22.27 -22.84
CA GLY A 189 -2.57 22.38 -24.30
C GLY A 189 -4.01 22.54 -24.84
N PHE A 190 -5.00 21.96 -24.16
CA PHE A 190 -6.43 22.12 -24.52
C PHE A 190 -7.02 23.46 -24.08
N LEU A 191 -6.39 24.14 -23.12
CA LEU A 191 -6.86 25.43 -22.59
C LEU A 191 -6.29 26.66 -23.32
N LYS A 192 -5.44 26.48 -24.34
CA LYS A 192 -5.02 27.60 -25.20
C LYS A 192 -6.19 28.00 -26.09
N PRO A 193 -6.72 29.22 -25.98
CA PRO A 193 -7.73 29.71 -26.91
C PRO A 193 -7.14 29.71 -28.31
N SER A 194 -7.90 29.18 -29.26
CA SER A 194 -7.60 29.37 -30.69
C SER A 194 -7.63 30.88 -30.97
N VAL A 195 -6.49 31.45 -31.33
CA VAL A 195 -6.35 32.81 -31.85
C VAL A 195 -6.79 32.83 -33.27
#